data_500fc5ade474c0a110f50872d65ecb3e
#
_entry.id   500fc5ade474c0a110f50872d65ecb3e
#
_cell.length_a   1.000
_cell.length_b   1.000
_cell.length_c   1.000
_cell.angle_alpha   90.00
_cell.angle_beta   90.00
_cell.angle_gamma   90.00
#
_symmetry.space_group_name_H-M   'P 1'
#
loop_
_entity.id
_entity.type
_entity.pdbx_description
1 polymer ?
#
loop_
_entity_poly.entity_id
_entity_poly.type
_entity_poly.pdbx_seq_one_letter_code
_entity_poly.pdbx_strand_id
1 'polypeptide(L)'
;MVTKVVMSRLSLTMKEGTVGTWYKKEGENVEKGEPLVEVFSEKATYDLEAPASGILRKILVQENDEAPVDAVLAVITAPDESFSEAEISAEMPKTVEVTKKRVLASPAAKRLAREHEIDLALVNGSGPEGRIVEEDVRRFIEETRGILPKVKEVIPLSGYRKTSAERVSASFRTAPHSTVVMEVDVSKGMALHHKLQVSYTAILVKAVAKSLAEYSIINSTLEGSQIKIFEDVNVGVAVATENGLVVPVIHNADKKRLEEIDAATKELTEKARQGKVAKEDLTGGTFTITNLGMYGVEFFIPIINPPEAAILAVGRVVEKPVVVDGKIEIKPMMMLSLSYDHRIVDGAPAGEFLTKVKEGVEKIELEG
;
A
#
# COMPACT_ATOMS: atom_id res chain seq x y z
N MET A 1 -4.50 47.23 -9.87
CA MET A 1 -5.54 46.38 -9.25
C MET A 1 -4.84 45.19 -8.62
N VAL A 2 -4.96 45.02 -7.31
CA VAL A 2 -4.30 43.92 -6.58
C VAL A 2 -5.07 42.64 -6.84
N THR A 3 -4.40 41.60 -7.39
CA THR A 3 -5.00 40.28 -7.67
C THR A 3 -4.43 39.24 -6.73
N LYS A 4 -5.30 38.51 -6.05
CA LYS A 4 -4.92 37.47 -5.09
C LYS A 4 -4.80 36.13 -5.80
N VAL A 5 -3.72 35.41 -5.54
CA VAL A 5 -3.56 33.99 -5.90
C VAL A 5 -4.05 33.18 -4.71
N VAL A 6 -5.11 32.42 -4.86
CA VAL A 6 -5.76 31.68 -3.77
C VAL A 6 -5.64 30.18 -3.96
N MET A 7 -5.60 29.44 -2.85
CA MET A 7 -5.66 27.98 -2.85
C MET A 7 -6.98 27.49 -3.46
N SER A 8 -6.93 27.03 -4.68
CA SER A 8 -8.12 26.55 -5.40
C SER A 8 -8.59 25.20 -4.86
N ARG A 9 -9.91 25.01 -4.79
CA ARG A 9 -10.49 23.72 -4.45
C ARG A 9 -10.36 22.75 -5.63
N LEU A 10 -9.45 21.79 -5.55
CA LEU A 10 -9.12 20.85 -6.61
C LEU A 10 -9.95 19.55 -6.56
N SER A 11 -10.65 19.30 -5.45
CA SER A 11 -11.62 18.20 -5.31
C SER A 11 -12.74 18.57 -4.32
N LEU A 12 -13.90 17.91 -4.43
CA LEU A 12 -15.06 18.16 -3.55
C LEU A 12 -14.76 17.89 -2.07
N THR A 13 -13.79 17.05 -1.77
CA THR A 13 -13.39 16.68 -0.40
C THR A 13 -12.19 17.45 0.12
N MET A 14 -11.54 18.27 -0.70
CA MET A 14 -10.33 19.02 -0.33
C MET A 14 -10.68 20.14 0.67
N LYS A 15 -10.00 20.12 1.81
CA LYS A 15 -10.09 21.14 2.85
C LYS A 15 -8.84 22.02 2.89
N GLU A 16 -7.68 21.45 2.57
CA GLU A 16 -6.35 22.09 2.59
C GLU A 16 -5.46 21.47 1.52
N GLY A 17 -4.40 22.16 1.15
CA GLY A 17 -3.37 21.68 0.24
C GLY A 17 -1.98 22.14 0.71
N THR A 18 -0.95 21.38 0.35
CA THR A 18 0.45 21.72 0.64
C THR A 18 1.03 22.47 -0.55
N VAL A 19 1.68 23.60 -0.31
CA VAL A 19 2.39 24.37 -1.32
C VAL A 19 3.70 23.63 -1.67
N GLY A 20 3.87 23.26 -2.92
CA GLY A 20 5.09 22.69 -3.47
C GLY A 20 6.09 23.76 -3.90
N THR A 21 6.70 23.57 -5.06
CA THR A 21 7.72 24.48 -5.59
C THR A 21 7.10 25.70 -6.25
N TRP A 22 7.58 26.89 -5.91
CA TRP A 22 7.25 28.12 -6.61
C TRP A 22 8.08 28.23 -7.90
N TYR A 23 7.42 28.30 -9.05
CA TYR A 23 8.07 28.46 -10.36
C TYR A 23 8.52 29.89 -10.63
N LYS A 24 7.98 30.87 -9.89
CA LYS A 24 8.30 32.30 -9.98
C LYS A 24 8.69 32.85 -8.62
N LYS A 25 9.60 33.83 -8.64
CA LYS A 25 10.07 34.55 -7.44
C LYS A 25 9.37 35.90 -7.28
N GLU A 26 9.39 36.42 -6.05
CA GLU A 26 8.94 37.79 -5.79
C GLU A 26 9.70 38.79 -6.67
N GLY A 27 8.95 39.70 -7.31
CA GLY A 27 9.47 40.70 -8.26
C GLY A 27 9.45 40.26 -9.73
N GLU A 28 9.18 39.02 -10.06
CA GLU A 28 9.12 38.54 -11.45
C GLU A 28 7.77 38.86 -12.12
N ASN A 29 7.82 39.08 -13.42
CA ASN A 29 6.63 39.20 -14.24
C ASN A 29 5.96 37.90 -14.48
N VAL A 30 4.64 37.86 -14.43
CA VAL A 30 3.81 36.69 -14.67
C VAL A 30 2.70 37.04 -15.68
N GLU A 31 2.37 36.06 -16.53
CA GLU A 31 1.26 36.17 -17.49
C GLU A 31 0.04 35.41 -16.99
N LYS A 32 -1.15 35.88 -17.30
CA LYS A 32 -2.40 35.17 -16.97
C LYS A 32 -2.39 33.76 -17.58
N GLY A 33 -2.63 32.72 -16.78
CA GLY A 33 -2.60 31.31 -17.17
C GLY A 33 -1.20 30.66 -17.10
N GLU A 34 -0.17 31.40 -16.68
CA GLU A 34 1.17 30.86 -16.48
C GLU A 34 1.25 30.09 -15.15
N PRO A 35 1.85 28.87 -15.10
CA PRO A 35 2.05 28.13 -13.86
C PRO A 35 2.89 28.93 -12.85
N LEU A 36 2.38 29.11 -11.64
CA LEU A 36 3.04 29.88 -10.57
C LEU A 36 3.62 28.98 -9.49
N VAL A 37 2.87 28.00 -9.06
CA VAL A 37 3.23 27.17 -7.91
C VAL A 37 2.57 25.79 -8.03
N GLU A 38 3.34 24.78 -7.69
CA GLU A 38 2.86 23.42 -7.54
C GLU A 38 2.09 23.27 -6.21
N VAL A 39 0.94 22.61 -6.24
CA VAL A 39 0.10 22.35 -5.06
C VAL A 39 -0.19 20.87 -4.96
N PHE A 40 0.11 20.28 -3.81
CA PHE A 40 -0.21 18.91 -3.48
C PHE A 40 -1.54 18.83 -2.73
N SER A 41 -2.45 17.99 -3.22
CA SER A 41 -3.63 17.57 -2.48
C SER A 41 -3.49 16.11 -2.07
N GLU A 42 -4.40 15.64 -1.21
CA GLU A 42 -4.42 14.23 -0.74
C GLU A 42 -4.42 13.18 -1.87
N LYS A 43 -4.82 13.56 -3.10
CA LYS A 43 -5.02 12.62 -4.22
C LYS A 43 -4.26 12.96 -5.51
N ALA A 44 -3.74 14.17 -5.65
CA ALA A 44 -3.08 14.61 -6.88
C ALA A 44 -2.24 15.87 -6.68
N THR A 45 -1.30 16.09 -7.60
CA THR A 45 -0.47 17.29 -7.72
C THR A 45 -1.02 18.15 -8.86
N TYR A 46 -1.07 19.46 -8.67
CA TYR A 46 -1.58 20.43 -9.65
C TYR A 46 -0.70 21.67 -9.68
N ASP A 47 -0.54 22.25 -10.88
CA ASP A 47 0.06 23.56 -11.05
C ASP A 47 -1.04 24.63 -10.94
N LEU A 48 -0.89 25.54 -10.01
CA LEU A 48 -1.77 26.67 -9.84
C LEU A 48 -1.31 27.80 -10.76
N GLU A 49 -2.20 28.22 -11.67
CA GLU A 49 -1.92 29.24 -12.68
C GLU A 49 -2.17 30.66 -12.16
N ALA A 50 -1.48 31.64 -12.76
CA ALA A 50 -1.68 33.05 -12.49
C ALA A 50 -3.09 33.51 -12.91
N PRO A 51 -3.92 34.10 -12.00
CA PRO A 51 -5.24 34.55 -12.33
C PRO A 51 -5.23 35.88 -13.16
N ALA A 52 -4.13 36.59 -13.17
CA ALA A 52 -3.93 37.84 -13.94
C ALA A 52 -2.45 38.04 -14.30
N SER A 53 -2.20 38.83 -15.36
CA SER A 53 -0.85 39.30 -15.70
C SER A 53 -0.41 40.45 -14.81
N GLY A 54 0.87 40.45 -14.41
CA GLY A 54 1.42 41.50 -13.55
C GLY A 54 2.77 41.11 -12.95
N ILE A 55 3.11 41.70 -11.81
CA ILE A 55 4.32 41.38 -11.04
C ILE A 55 3.92 40.58 -9.80
N LEU A 56 4.55 39.43 -9.55
CA LEU A 56 4.40 38.69 -8.31
C LEU A 56 5.06 39.45 -7.17
N ARG A 57 4.28 40.18 -6.37
CA ARG A 57 4.80 41.11 -5.36
C ARG A 57 5.20 40.44 -4.06
N LYS A 58 4.39 39.50 -3.61
CA LYS A 58 4.61 38.84 -2.32
C LYS A 58 4.12 37.40 -2.36
N ILE A 59 4.93 36.49 -1.82
CA ILE A 59 4.57 35.11 -1.50
C ILE A 59 4.25 35.04 -0.01
N LEU A 60 3.02 34.66 0.34
CA LEU A 60 2.52 34.65 1.71
C LEU A 60 2.65 33.23 2.34
N VAL A 61 2.60 32.20 1.54
CA VAL A 61 2.74 30.80 1.98
C VAL A 61 3.99 30.22 1.32
N GLN A 62 4.91 29.73 2.14
CA GLN A 62 6.21 29.20 1.67
C GLN A 62 6.08 27.75 1.16
N GLU A 63 7.12 27.27 0.45
CA GLU A 63 7.23 25.88 0.04
C GLU A 63 7.15 24.94 1.24
N ASN A 64 6.41 23.84 1.09
CA ASN A 64 6.10 22.82 2.12
C ASN A 64 5.18 23.27 3.27
N ASP A 65 4.57 24.47 3.17
CA ASP A 65 3.54 24.89 4.11
C ASP A 65 2.14 24.44 3.64
N GLU A 66 1.26 24.15 4.58
CA GLU A 66 -0.13 23.80 4.33
C GLU A 66 -1.01 25.04 4.36
N ALA A 67 -1.94 25.14 3.43
CA ALA A 67 -2.90 26.24 3.36
C ALA A 67 -4.32 25.72 3.12
N PRO A 68 -5.34 26.21 3.85
CA PRO A 68 -6.72 25.82 3.60
C PRO A 68 -7.22 26.32 2.24
N VAL A 69 -8.24 25.68 1.70
CA VAL A 69 -8.93 26.14 0.48
C VAL A 69 -9.39 27.58 0.68
N ASP A 70 -9.27 28.41 -0.37
CA ASP A 70 -9.52 29.84 -0.41
C ASP A 70 -8.51 30.71 0.36
N ALA A 71 -7.45 30.16 0.94
CA ALA A 71 -6.35 30.95 1.51
C ALA A 71 -5.56 31.68 0.42
N VAL A 72 -5.12 32.90 0.71
CA VAL A 72 -4.29 33.70 -0.21
C VAL A 72 -2.84 33.19 -0.12
N LEU A 73 -2.30 32.66 -1.24
CA LEU A 73 -0.94 32.14 -1.33
C LEU A 73 0.06 33.21 -1.74
N ALA A 74 -0.35 34.10 -2.64
CA ALA A 74 0.49 35.19 -3.15
C ALA A 74 -0.34 36.36 -3.71
N VAL A 75 0.33 37.46 -4.03
CA VAL A 75 -0.27 38.69 -4.56
C VAL A 75 0.42 39.12 -5.83
N ILE A 76 -0.37 39.44 -6.86
CA ILE A 76 0.05 40.01 -8.16
C ILE A 76 -0.49 41.40 -8.28
N THR A 77 0.34 42.39 -8.72
CA THR A 77 -0.08 43.77 -8.99
C THR A 77 0.33 44.19 -10.39
N ALA A 78 -0.31 45.28 -10.90
CA ALA A 78 0.16 45.94 -12.11
C ALA A 78 1.56 46.55 -11.89
N PRO A 79 2.39 46.73 -12.97
CA PRO A 79 3.77 47.23 -12.85
C PRO A 79 3.88 48.62 -12.13
N ASP A 80 2.92 49.49 -12.34
CA ASP A 80 2.95 50.87 -11.86
C ASP A 80 2.18 51.11 -10.53
N GLU A 81 1.73 50.03 -9.88
CA GLU A 81 0.90 50.12 -8.66
C GLU A 81 1.75 49.97 -7.39
N SER A 82 1.74 51.00 -6.52
CA SER A 82 2.38 50.94 -5.21
C SER A 82 1.59 50.02 -4.29
N PHE A 83 2.26 49.04 -3.69
CA PHE A 83 1.70 48.04 -2.83
C PHE A 83 1.91 48.38 -1.34
N SER A 84 0.85 48.33 -0.53
CA SER A 84 0.91 48.48 0.92
C SER A 84 0.53 47.19 1.62
N GLU A 85 1.40 46.66 2.46
CA GLU A 85 1.13 45.45 3.28
C GLU A 85 -0.09 45.55 4.20
N ALA A 86 -0.48 46.82 4.55
CA ALA A 86 -1.64 47.11 5.40
C ALA A 86 -3.00 46.77 4.75
N GLU A 87 -3.08 46.78 3.42
CA GLU A 87 -4.33 46.52 2.70
C GLU A 87 -4.68 45.03 2.65
N ILE A 88 -3.69 44.14 2.80
CA ILE A 88 -3.94 42.70 2.85
C ILE A 88 -4.40 42.27 4.25
N SER A 89 -3.87 42.90 5.30
CA SER A 89 -4.21 42.56 6.70
C SER A 89 -5.66 42.87 7.07
N ALA A 90 -6.32 43.76 6.35
CA ALA A 90 -7.69 44.22 6.67
C ALA A 90 -8.79 43.30 6.11
N GLU A 91 -8.50 42.51 5.09
CA GLU A 91 -9.48 41.62 4.41
C GLU A 91 -9.19 40.12 4.54
N MET A 92 -8.22 39.74 5.32
CA MET A 92 -8.01 38.29 5.61
C MET A 92 -9.21 37.78 6.42
N PRO A 93 -9.95 36.74 6.00
CA PRO A 93 -10.71 35.96 6.93
C PRO A 93 -9.72 35.54 8.02
N LYS A 94 -10.07 35.75 9.29
CA LYS A 94 -9.22 35.31 10.40
C LYS A 94 -8.86 33.84 10.16
N THR A 95 -7.74 33.65 9.50
CA THR A 95 -7.10 32.35 9.39
C THR A 95 -6.93 31.88 10.83
N VAL A 96 -7.54 30.80 11.17
CA VAL A 96 -7.12 30.08 12.37
C VAL A 96 -5.63 29.84 12.11
N GLU A 97 -4.80 30.66 12.72
CA GLU A 97 -3.38 30.40 12.83
C GLU A 97 -3.24 29.03 13.46
N VAL A 98 -3.07 28.01 12.62
CA VAL A 98 -2.30 26.86 13.03
C VAL A 98 -0.86 27.33 13.02
N THR A 99 -0.57 28.28 13.90
CA THR A 99 0.78 28.46 14.37
C THR A 99 1.18 27.06 14.88
N LYS A 100 2.09 26.36 14.20
CA LYS A 100 3.05 25.52 14.91
C LYS A 100 3.68 26.48 15.92
N LYS A 101 3.03 26.65 17.08
CA LYS A 101 3.62 27.32 18.24
C LYS A 101 4.95 26.64 18.38
N ARG A 102 6.02 27.40 18.14
CA ARG A 102 7.36 26.93 18.44
C ARG A 102 7.31 26.57 19.91
N VAL A 103 7.17 25.27 20.19
CA VAL A 103 6.98 24.76 21.54
C VAL A 103 8.23 25.13 22.29
N LEU A 104 8.16 26.20 23.06
CA LEU A 104 9.25 26.66 23.91
C LEU A 104 9.34 25.67 25.05
N ALA A 105 10.33 24.77 25.01
CA ALA A 105 10.55 23.79 26.06
C ALA A 105 12.00 23.82 26.52
N SER A 106 12.19 23.61 27.81
CA SER A 106 13.53 23.52 28.41
C SER A 106 14.27 22.26 27.88
N PRO A 107 15.62 22.25 27.90
CA PRO A 107 16.39 21.06 27.50
C PRO A 107 16.00 19.80 28.29
N ALA A 108 15.71 19.94 29.57
CA ALA A 108 15.28 18.85 30.46
C ALA A 108 13.87 18.35 30.05
N ALA A 109 12.91 19.25 29.78
CA ALA A 109 11.58 18.88 29.29
C ALA A 109 11.65 18.12 27.94
N LYS A 110 12.48 18.60 27.00
CA LYS A 110 12.68 17.92 25.70
C LYS A 110 13.27 16.52 25.85
N ARG A 111 14.21 16.35 26.77
CA ARG A 111 14.80 15.05 27.06
C ARG A 111 13.78 14.08 27.64
N LEU A 112 13.04 14.51 28.67
CA LEU A 112 12.04 13.70 29.35
C LEU A 112 10.86 13.34 28.42
N ALA A 113 10.40 14.30 27.62
CA ALA A 113 9.35 14.05 26.63
C ALA A 113 9.79 13.03 25.56
N ARG A 114 11.05 13.08 25.10
CA ARG A 114 11.61 12.11 24.17
C ARG A 114 11.75 10.72 24.79
N GLU A 115 12.17 10.65 26.05
CA GLU A 115 12.31 9.39 26.81
C GLU A 115 10.96 8.67 26.98
N HIS A 116 9.88 9.44 27.11
CA HIS A 116 8.52 8.94 27.29
C HIS A 116 7.64 9.04 26.02
N GLU A 117 8.22 9.36 24.85
CA GLU A 117 7.53 9.49 23.55
C GLU A 117 6.33 10.46 23.59
N ILE A 118 6.43 11.53 24.36
CA ILE A 118 5.37 12.55 24.53
C ILE A 118 5.54 13.67 23.51
N ASP A 119 4.46 13.99 22.81
CA ASP A 119 4.39 15.20 22.00
C ASP A 119 4.25 16.44 22.89
N LEU A 120 5.30 17.28 22.88
CA LEU A 120 5.32 18.51 23.65
C LEU A 120 4.21 19.50 23.27
N ALA A 121 3.60 19.37 22.10
CA ALA A 121 2.44 20.18 21.71
C ALA A 121 1.19 19.92 22.58
N LEU A 122 1.13 18.77 23.22
CA LEU A 122 0.03 18.37 24.12
C LEU A 122 0.25 18.80 25.57
N VAL A 123 1.45 19.32 25.90
CA VAL A 123 1.83 19.70 27.25
C VAL A 123 1.66 21.19 27.46
N ASN A 124 0.90 21.60 28.48
CA ASN A 124 0.77 23.00 28.85
C ASN A 124 2.00 23.47 29.63
N GLY A 125 2.72 24.48 29.11
CA GLY A 125 3.91 25.02 29.77
C GLY A 125 3.54 25.99 30.88
N SER A 126 4.14 25.82 32.08
CA SER A 126 3.99 26.69 33.25
C SER A 126 5.15 27.70 33.44
N GLY A 127 6.21 27.59 32.63
CA GLY A 127 7.37 28.48 32.71
C GLY A 127 7.16 29.87 32.07
N PRO A 128 8.14 30.76 32.17
CA PRO A 128 8.08 32.11 31.57
C PRO A 128 7.76 32.02 30.06
N GLU A 129 6.88 32.92 29.59
CA GLU A 129 6.40 32.97 28.18
C GLU A 129 5.72 31.66 27.71
N GLY A 130 5.15 30.88 28.64
CA GLY A 130 4.50 29.62 28.29
C GLY A 130 5.49 28.47 27.98
N ARG A 131 6.73 28.59 28.44
CA ARG A 131 7.76 27.57 28.24
C ARG A 131 7.43 26.31 29.03
N ILE A 132 7.52 25.17 28.38
CA ILE A 132 7.36 23.86 29.03
C ILE A 132 8.61 23.55 29.85
N VAL A 133 8.43 23.35 31.13
CA VAL A 133 9.48 22.91 32.04
C VAL A 133 9.36 21.40 32.32
N GLU A 134 10.39 20.81 32.94
CA GLU A 134 10.42 19.36 33.20
C GLU A 134 9.24 18.90 34.07
N GLU A 135 8.81 19.72 35.04
CA GLU A 135 7.65 19.43 35.88
C GLU A 135 6.32 19.35 35.13
N ASP A 136 6.15 20.12 34.07
CA ASP A 136 4.94 20.06 33.25
C ASP A 136 4.86 18.73 32.51
N VAL A 137 5.99 18.24 31.99
CA VAL A 137 6.05 16.92 31.35
C VAL A 137 5.81 15.82 32.38
N ARG A 138 6.39 15.93 33.60
CA ARG A 138 6.11 14.95 34.66
C ARG A 138 4.65 14.91 35.07
N ARG A 139 4.03 16.08 35.24
CA ARG A 139 2.60 16.22 35.55
C ARG A 139 1.76 15.59 34.45
N PHE A 140 2.04 15.89 33.19
CA PHE A 140 1.36 15.29 32.05
C PHE A 140 1.49 13.77 32.03
N ILE A 141 2.69 13.22 32.35
CA ILE A 141 2.91 11.77 32.50
C ILE A 141 2.01 11.20 33.60
N GLU A 142 1.93 11.86 34.75
CA GLU A 142 1.11 11.39 35.87
C GLU A 142 -0.38 11.44 35.56
N GLU A 143 -0.86 12.52 34.95
CA GLU A 143 -2.27 12.69 34.55
C GLU A 143 -2.67 11.66 33.46
N THR A 144 -1.77 11.34 32.53
CA THR A 144 -2.03 10.36 31.46
C THR A 144 -1.74 8.91 31.83
N ARG A 145 -1.03 8.67 32.93
CA ARG A 145 -0.66 7.32 33.41
C ARG A 145 -1.81 6.34 33.63
N GLY A 146 -3.04 6.87 33.85
CA GLY A 146 -4.27 6.09 33.98
C GLY A 146 -5.09 5.96 32.69
N ILE A 147 -4.79 6.75 31.65
CA ILE A 147 -5.55 6.86 30.40
C ILE A 147 -4.88 6.09 29.27
N LEU A 148 -3.54 6.02 29.27
CA LEU A 148 -2.79 5.27 28.25
C LEU A 148 -2.79 3.76 28.57
N PRO A 149 -2.99 2.91 27.56
CA PRO A 149 -2.92 1.46 27.75
C PRO A 149 -1.51 1.05 28.19
N LYS A 150 -1.44 0.16 29.20
CA LYS A 150 -0.17 -0.39 29.67
C LYS A 150 0.40 -1.32 28.60
N VAL A 151 1.59 -1.02 28.09
CA VAL A 151 2.34 -1.90 27.19
C VAL A 151 2.79 -3.12 27.99
N LYS A 152 2.39 -4.31 27.54
CA LYS A 152 2.78 -5.59 28.17
C LYS A 152 4.20 -5.99 27.75
N GLU A 153 4.49 -5.81 26.46
CA GLU A 153 5.74 -6.28 25.86
C GLU A 153 6.03 -5.47 24.59
N VAL A 154 7.29 -5.19 24.32
CA VAL A 154 7.75 -4.55 23.08
C VAL A 154 8.55 -5.59 22.28
N ILE A 155 8.07 -5.95 21.10
CA ILE A 155 8.73 -6.89 20.20
C ILE A 155 9.33 -6.11 19.03
N PRO A 156 10.67 -6.02 18.92
CA PRO A 156 11.30 -5.32 17.80
C PRO A 156 11.11 -6.09 16.50
N LEU A 157 10.87 -5.36 15.41
CA LEU A 157 10.86 -5.95 14.07
C LEU A 157 12.29 -6.32 13.67
N SER A 158 12.53 -7.61 13.45
CA SER A 158 13.84 -8.15 13.04
C SER A 158 13.67 -9.29 12.04
N GLY A 159 14.76 -9.66 11.33
CA GLY A 159 14.79 -10.81 10.41
C GLY A 159 13.70 -10.77 9.34
N TYR A 160 13.09 -11.91 9.08
CA TYR A 160 12.04 -12.04 8.06
C TYR A 160 10.83 -11.13 8.31
N ARG A 161 10.46 -10.91 9.59
CA ARG A 161 9.33 -10.03 9.94
C ARG A 161 9.57 -8.59 9.52
N LYS A 162 10.80 -8.07 9.70
CA LYS A 162 11.18 -6.72 9.24
C LYS A 162 11.12 -6.62 7.71
N THR A 163 11.75 -7.56 7.01
CA THR A 163 11.75 -7.60 5.54
C THR A 163 10.34 -7.71 4.97
N SER A 164 9.49 -8.56 5.56
CA SER A 164 8.08 -8.69 5.16
C SER A 164 7.31 -7.38 5.38
N ALA A 165 7.47 -6.74 6.54
CA ALA A 165 6.81 -5.47 6.83
C ALA A 165 7.18 -4.36 5.82
N GLU A 166 8.47 -4.25 5.48
CA GLU A 166 8.97 -3.29 4.48
C GLU A 166 8.40 -3.58 3.09
N ARG A 167 8.45 -4.84 2.63
CA ARG A 167 7.93 -5.26 1.31
C ARG A 167 6.43 -5.06 1.18
N VAL A 168 5.64 -5.53 2.15
CA VAL A 168 4.18 -5.41 2.13
C VAL A 168 3.76 -3.94 2.18
N SER A 169 4.41 -3.12 3.01
CA SER A 169 4.15 -1.68 3.06
C SER A 169 4.50 -0.96 1.76
N ALA A 170 5.60 -1.33 1.12
CA ALA A 170 5.99 -0.80 -0.19
C ALA A 170 4.97 -1.19 -1.26
N SER A 171 4.59 -2.47 -1.33
CA SER A 171 3.60 -2.99 -2.27
C SER A 171 2.28 -2.24 -2.17
N PHE A 172 1.74 -2.12 -0.96
CA PHE A 172 0.45 -1.47 -0.74
C PHE A 172 0.42 0.01 -1.10
N ARG A 173 1.57 0.71 -0.95
CA ARG A 173 1.68 2.14 -1.31
C ARG A 173 1.90 2.38 -2.80
N THR A 174 2.52 1.43 -3.52
CA THR A 174 2.94 1.65 -4.91
C THR A 174 2.04 0.98 -5.94
N ALA A 175 1.45 -0.16 -5.62
CA ALA A 175 0.60 -0.91 -6.54
C ALA A 175 -0.89 -0.66 -6.23
N PRO A 176 -1.68 -0.08 -7.14
CA PRO A 176 -3.13 -0.05 -7.03
C PRO A 176 -3.69 -1.47 -7.12
N HIS A 177 -3.94 -2.10 -5.97
CA HIS A 177 -4.48 -3.46 -5.92
C HIS A 177 -5.93 -3.51 -6.38
N SER A 178 -6.22 -4.42 -7.30
CA SER A 178 -7.59 -4.85 -7.60
C SER A 178 -7.69 -6.36 -7.36
N THR A 179 -8.90 -6.86 -7.07
CA THR A 179 -9.08 -8.28 -6.74
C THR A 179 -10.30 -8.84 -7.43
N VAL A 180 -10.14 -9.99 -8.09
CA VAL A 180 -11.24 -10.81 -8.60
C VAL A 180 -11.31 -12.10 -7.81
N VAL A 181 -12.53 -12.61 -7.59
CA VAL A 181 -12.78 -13.79 -6.75
C VAL A 181 -13.67 -14.76 -7.51
N MET A 182 -13.33 -16.04 -7.46
CA MET A 182 -14.12 -17.11 -8.07
C MET A 182 -14.27 -18.30 -7.13
N GLU A 183 -15.40 -18.96 -7.21
CA GLU A 183 -15.66 -20.24 -6.57
C GLU A 183 -15.31 -21.39 -7.52
N VAL A 184 -14.65 -22.42 -7.00
CA VAL A 184 -14.09 -23.54 -7.76
C VAL A 184 -14.55 -24.87 -7.17
N ASP A 185 -15.06 -25.78 -8.00
CA ASP A 185 -15.35 -27.17 -7.62
C ASP A 185 -14.03 -27.96 -7.54
N VAL A 186 -13.69 -28.44 -6.37
CA VAL A 186 -12.45 -29.20 -6.14
C VAL A 186 -12.65 -30.71 -6.07
N SER A 187 -13.79 -31.23 -6.50
CA SER A 187 -14.13 -32.66 -6.44
C SER A 187 -13.08 -33.55 -7.09
N LYS A 188 -12.60 -33.19 -8.31
CA LYS A 188 -11.53 -33.93 -8.99
C LYS A 188 -10.19 -33.80 -8.30
N GLY A 189 -9.86 -32.57 -7.82
CA GLY A 189 -8.66 -32.35 -7.03
C GLY A 189 -8.63 -33.17 -5.75
N MET A 190 -9.77 -33.35 -5.05
CA MET A 190 -9.90 -34.24 -3.90
C MET A 190 -9.67 -35.69 -4.27
N ALA A 191 -10.28 -36.16 -5.35
CA ALA A 191 -10.07 -37.54 -5.83
C ALA A 191 -8.59 -37.78 -6.16
N LEU A 192 -7.92 -36.83 -6.78
CA LEU A 192 -6.51 -36.90 -7.11
C LEU A 192 -5.63 -36.88 -5.86
N HIS A 193 -5.92 -36.01 -4.90
CA HIS A 193 -5.26 -36.00 -3.60
C HIS A 193 -5.32 -37.35 -2.90
N HIS A 194 -6.50 -37.97 -2.84
CA HIS A 194 -6.66 -39.32 -2.24
C HIS A 194 -5.93 -40.39 -3.01
N LYS A 195 -5.92 -40.36 -4.34
CA LYS A 195 -5.31 -41.40 -5.19
C LYS A 195 -3.78 -41.33 -5.18
N LEU A 196 -3.20 -40.11 -5.30
CA LEU A 196 -1.75 -39.91 -5.44
C LEU A 196 -1.06 -39.45 -4.15
N GLN A 197 -1.82 -39.14 -3.10
CA GLN A 197 -1.30 -38.53 -1.85
C GLN A 197 -0.54 -37.20 -2.07
N VAL A 198 -0.88 -36.47 -3.14
CA VAL A 198 -0.34 -35.14 -3.43
C VAL A 198 -1.12 -34.05 -2.68
N SER A 199 -0.47 -32.96 -2.31
CA SER A 199 -1.09 -31.85 -1.59
C SER A 199 -2.02 -31.03 -2.50
N TYR A 200 -3.05 -30.41 -1.92
CA TYR A 200 -3.88 -29.44 -2.65
C TYR A 200 -3.06 -28.26 -3.17
N THR A 201 -2.05 -27.85 -2.43
CA THR A 201 -1.13 -26.80 -2.85
C THR A 201 -0.40 -27.16 -4.13
N ALA A 202 0.07 -28.41 -4.27
CA ALA A 202 0.72 -28.86 -5.49
C ALA A 202 -0.22 -28.86 -6.70
N ILE A 203 -1.49 -29.26 -6.50
CA ILE A 203 -2.53 -29.21 -7.53
C ILE A 203 -2.73 -27.76 -8.01
N LEU A 204 -2.83 -26.82 -7.07
CA LEU A 204 -2.98 -25.39 -7.37
C LEU A 204 -1.75 -24.81 -8.06
N VAL A 205 -0.55 -25.15 -7.60
CA VAL A 205 0.71 -24.73 -8.25
C VAL A 205 0.74 -25.19 -9.71
N LYS A 206 0.36 -26.45 -9.98
CA LYS A 206 0.33 -26.98 -11.35
C LYS A 206 -0.69 -26.25 -12.24
N ALA A 207 -1.91 -26.01 -11.74
CA ALA A 207 -2.94 -25.27 -12.47
C ALA A 207 -2.52 -23.83 -12.75
N VAL A 208 -1.97 -23.15 -11.74
CA VAL A 208 -1.46 -21.76 -11.86
C VAL A 208 -0.29 -21.71 -12.84
N ALA A 209 0.69 -22.60 -12.75
CA ALA A 209 1.87 -22.59 -13.60
C ALA A 209 1.49 -22.78 -15.09
N LYS A 210 0.56 -23.70 -15.40
CA LYS A 210 0.02 -23.86 -16.76
C LYS A 210 -0.68 -22.57 -17.23
N SER A 211 -1.47 -21.95 -16.37
CA SER A 211 -2.21 -20.71 -16.73
C SER A 211 -1.27 -19.52 -16.93
N LEU A 212 -0.17 -19.39 -16.14
CA LEU A 212 0.84 -18.33 -16.31
C LEU A 212 1.57 -18.44 -17.66
N ALA A 213 1.82 -19.64 -18.16
CA ALA A 213 2.42 -19.84 -19.47
C ALA A 213 1.51 -19.37 -20.62
N GLU A 214 0.18 -19.41 -20.45
CA GLU A 214 -0.79 -18.93 -21.44
C GLU A 214 -1.08 -17.43 -21.28
N TYR A 215 -1.11 -16.92 -20.04
CA TYR A 215 -1.42 -15.51 -19.70
C TYR A 215 -0.17 -14.78 -19.20
N SER A 216 0.80 -14.58 -20.09
CA SER A 216 2.13 -14.06 -19.76
C SER A 216 2.14 -12.68 -19.10
N ILE A 217 1.12 -11.84 -19.33
CA ILE A 217 1.00 -10.53 -18.68
C ILE A 217 0.87 -10.64 -17.15
N ILE A 218 0.30 -11.73 -16.63
CA ILE A 218 0.21 -12.00 -15.19
C ILE A 218 1.59 -12.43 -14.64
N ASN A 219 2.44 -13.03 -15.49
CA ASN A 219 3.80 -13.46 -15.16
C ASN A 219 4.81 -12.35 -15.49
N SER A 220 4.63 -11.17 -14.88
CA SER A 220 5.38 -9.97 -15.24
C SER A 220 5.70 -9.10 -14.02
N THR A 221 6.46 -8.03 -14.26
CA THR A 221 6.76 -6.97 -13.28
C THR A 221 6.75 -5.60 -13.95
N LEU A 222 6.56 -4.55 -13.16
CA LEU A 222 6.65 -3.16 -13.60
C LEU A 222 7.96 -2.53 -13.09
N GLU A 223 8.84 -2.13 -14.00
CA GLU A 223 10.04 -1.35 -13.68
C GLU A 223 10.00 0.00 -14.38
N GLY A 224 9.88 1.08 -13.60
CA GLY A 224 9.65 2.42 -14.16
C GLY A 224 8.35 2.48 -14.96
N SER A 225 8.47 2.75 -16.27
CA SER A 225 7.35 2.77 -17.23
C SER A 225 7.28 1.53 -18.13
N GLN A 226 7.99 0.45 -17.81
CA GLN A 226 8.08 -0.74 -18.66
C GLN A 226 7.56 -1.98 -17.93
N ILE A 227 6.67 -2.70 -18.57
CA ILE A 227 6.24 -4.04 -18.14
C ILE A 227 7.23 -5.05 -18.71
N LYS A 228 7.87 -5.82 -17.83
CA LYS A 228 8.77 -6.91 -18.19
C LYS A 228 8.05 -8.24 -17.96
N ILE A 229 7.86 -9.00 -19.03
CA ILE A 229 7.26 -10.34 -18.98
C ILE A 229 8.40 -11.35 -18.75
N PHE A 230 8.22 -12.25 -17.78
CA PHE A 230 9.18 -13.31 -17.50
C PHE A 230 8.99 -14.52 -18.42
N GLU A 231 10.09 -15.09 -18.88
CA GLU A 231 10.09 -16.35 -19.61
C GLU A 231 9.90 -17.53 -18.67
N ASP A 232 10.54 -17.48 -17.49
CA ASP A 232 10.42 -18.50 -16.47
C ASP A 232 9.11 -18.37 -15.70
N VAL A 233 8.50 -19.52 -15.36
CA VAL A 233 7.32 -19.60 -14.49
C VAL A 233 7.75 -20.15 -13.13
N ASN A 234 7.99 -19.26 -12.17
CA ASN A 234 8.49 -19.59 -10.85
C ASN A 234 7.43 -19.25 -9.80
N VAL A 235 6.85 -20.29 -9.19
CA VAL A 235 5.73 -20.10 -8.27
C VAL A 235 6.19 -20.15 -6.82
N GLY A 236 6.06 -19.02 -6.12
CA GLY A 236 6.27 -18.91 -4.69
C GLY A 236 5.07 -19.47 -3.90
N VAL A 237 5.34 -20.17 -2.81
CA VAL A 237 4.33 -20.66 -1.89
C VAL A 237 4.56 -20.05 -0.52
N ALA A 238 3.59 -19.25 -0.04
CA ALA A 238 3.69 -18.57 1.25
C ALA A 238 3.63 -19.58 2.42
N VAL A 239 4.64 -19.56 3.29
CA VAL A 239 4.76 -20.44 4.46
C VAL A 239 4.90 -19.61 5.72
N ALA A 240 3.99 -19.80 6.67
CA ALA A 240 4.09 -19.20 8.01
C ALA A 240 5.14 -19.97 8.83
N THR A 241 6.04 -19.19 9.49
CA THR A 241 7.06 -19.69 10.41
C THR A 241 6.99 -18.94 11.74
N GLU A 242 7.65 -19.42 12.78
CA GLU A 242 7.73 -18.72 14.07
C GLU A 242 8.35 -17.31 13.93
N ASN A 243 9.28 -17.15 12.98
CA ASN A 243 10.02 -15.91 12.76
C ASN A 243 9.38 -14.97 11.71
N GLY A 244 8.19 -15.29 11.20
CA GLY A 244 7.45 -14.53 10.21
C GLY A 244 7.08 -15.34 8.98
N LEU A 245 6.64 -14.64 7.92
CA LEU A 245 6.25 -15.24 6.65
C LEU A 245 7.46 -15.32 5.72
N VAL A 246 7.65 -16.47 5.07
CA VAL A 246 8.62 -16.66 3.99
C VAL A 246 7.91 -17.22 2.76
N VAL A 247 8.45 -16.97 1.57
CA VAL A 247 7.85 -17.40 0.31
C VAL A 247 8.91 -18.18 -0.48
N PRO A 248 9.11 -19.47 -0.19
CA PRO A 248 9.97 -20.33 -1.01
C PRO A 248 9.40 -20.52 -2.41
N VAL A 249 10.29 -20.70 -3.40
CA VAL A 249 9.99 -20.64 -4.83
C VAL A 249 10.21 -21.99 -5.49
N ILE A 250 9.19 -22.46 -6.20
CA ILE A 250 9.27 -23.63 -7.08
C ILE A 250 9.63 -23.15 -8.48
N HIS A 251 10.88 -23.29 -8.87
CA HIS A 251 11.38 -22.84 -10.17
C HIS A 251 10.89 -23.71 -11.32
N ASN A 252 10.60 -23.08 -12.47
CA ASN A 252 10.11 -23.74 -13.70
C ASN A 252 8.92 -24.68 -13.42
N ALA A 253 7.93 -24.20 -12.67
CA ALA A 253 6.80 -25.00 -12.23
C ALA A 253 5.92 -25.49 -13.39
N ASP A 254 5.88 -24.77 -14.51
CA ASP A 254 5.20 -25.14 -15.75
C ASP A 254 5.76 -26.44 -16.36
N LYS A 255 7.08 -26.63 -16.27
CA LYS A 255 7.81 -27.76 -16.84
C LYS A 255 7.81 -29.01 -15.95
N LYS A 256 7.39 -28.88 -14.68
CA LYS A 256 7.40 -29.98 -13.70
C LYS A 256 6.10 -30.77 -13.74
N ARG A 257 6.23 -32.09 -13.49
CA ARG A 257 5.08 -32.94 -13.24
C ARG A 257 4.49 -32.68 -11.85
N LEU A 258 3.25 -33.12 -11.62
CA LEU A 258 2.54 -32.89 -10.38
C LEU A 258 3.28 -33.43 -9.15
N GLU A 259 3.83 -34.64 -9.27
CA GLU A 259 4.59 -35.31 -8.19
C GLU A 259 5.89 -34.56 -7.86
N GLU A 260 6.56 -34.01 -8.87
CA GLU A 260 7.77 -33.18 -8.69
C GLU A 260 7.45 -31.83 -7.98
N ILE A 261 6.32 -31.24 -8.33
CA ILE A 261 5.82 -30.02 -7.65
C ILE A 261 5.47 -30.35 -6.19
N ASP A 262 4.81 -31.48 -5.94
CA ASP A 262 4.43 -31.89 -4.59
C ASP A 262 5.67 -32.18 -3.71
N ALA A 263 6.64 -32.89 -4.24
CA ALA A 263 7.90 -33.14 -3.56
C ALA A 263 8.65 -31.84 -3.22
N ALA A 264 8.77 -30.95 -4.20
CA ALA A 264 9.40 -29.63 -4.00
C ALA A 264 8.63 -28.78 -2.96
N THR A 265 7.29 -28.78 -3.03
CA THR A 265 6.44 -28.04 -2.07
C THR A 265 6.65 -28.55 -0.64
N LYS A 266 6.67 -29.87 -0.44
CA LYS A 266 6.91 -30.50 0.87
C LYS A 266 8.30 -30.18 1.42
N GLU A 267 9.33 -30.34 0.59
CA GLU A 267 10.72 -30.07 0.95
C GLU A 267 10.92 -28.60 1.36
N LEU A 268 10.47 -27.66 0.52
CA LEU A 268 10.61 -26.23 0.75
C LEU A 268 9.82 -25.76 1.98
N THR A 269 8.62 -26.32 2.19
CA THR A 269 7.81 -26.03 3.37
C THR A 269 8.49 -26.49 4.65
N GLU A 270 9.09 -27.68 4.65
CA GLU A 270 9.81 -28.22 5.80
C GLU A 270 11.08 -27.42 6.08
N LYS A 271 11.88 -27.09 5.06
CA LYS A 271 13.03 -26.19 5.19
C LYS A 271 12.62 -24.82 5.79
N ALA A 272 11.49 -24.26 5.32
CA ALA A 272 10.97 -22.99 5.81
C ALA A 272 10.64 -23.06 7.31
N ARG A 273 9.91 -24.09 7.74
CA ARG A 273 9.56 -24.28 9.16
C ARG A 273 10.76 -24.49 10.06
N GLN A 274 11.81 -25.16 9.56
CA GLN A 274 13.06 -25.39 10.28
C GLN A 274 14.01 -24.17 10.23
N GLY A 275 13.67 -23.10 9.51
CA GLY A 275 14.55 -21.93 9.34
C GLY A 275 15.81 -22.23 8.51
N LYS A 276 15.79 -23.27 7.67
CA LYS A 276 16.92 -23.75 6.86
C LYS A 276 16.81 -23.39 5.37
N VAL A 277 15.95 -22.44 5.01
CA VAL A 277 15.78 -21.99 3.62
C VAL A 277 17.04 -21.29 3.14
N ALA A 278 17.58 -21.70 2.02
CA ALA A 278 18.69 -21.02 1.38
C ALA A 278 18.19 -19.75 0.66
N LYS A 279 19.11 -18.84 0.33
CA LYS A 279 18.76 -17.60 -0.39
C LYS A 279 18.17 -17.92 -1.77
N GLU A 280 18.69 -18.94 -2.42
CA GLU A 280 18.25 -19.42 -3.73
C GLU A 280 16.80 -19.91 -3.70
N ASP A 281 16.38 -20.55 -2.58
CA ASP A 281 15.01 -20.99 -2.37
C ASP A 281 14.00 -19.84 -2.24
N LEU A 282 14.45 -18.60 -1.96
CA LEU A 282 13.62 -17.42 -1.70
C LEU A 282 13.68 -16.35 -2.80
N THR A 283 14.39 -16.62 -3.89
CA THR A 283 14.62 -15.64 -4.96
C THR A 283 14.08 -16.10 -6.30
N GLY A 284 13.80 -15.18 -7.20
CA GLY A 284 13.39 -15.47 -8.58
C GLY A 284 11.93 -15.89 -8.73
N GLY A 285 11.08 -15.71 -7.70
CA GLY A 285 9.63 -15.91 -7.82
C GLY A 285 9.01 -14.90 -8.78
N THR A 286 8.07 -15.36 -9.60
CA THR A 286 7.34 -14.55 -10.57
C THR A 286 5.85 -14.45 -10.27
N PHE A 287 5.34 -15.31 -9.39
CA PHE A 287 3.96 -15.36 -8.92
C PHE A 287 3.90 -16.03 -7.55
N THR A 288 3.04 -15.57 -6.66
CA THR A 288 2.90 -16.17 -5.30
C THR A 288 1.51 -16.78 -5.10
N ILE A 289 1.47 -17.95 -4.45
CA ILE A 289 0.27 -18.56 -3.91
C ILE A 289 0.31 -18.50 -2.38
N THR A 290 -0.77 -18.03 -1.76
CA THR A 290 -0.93 -17.98 -0.30
C THR A 290 -2.18 -18.72 0.12
N ASN A 291 -2.06 -19.71 1.02
CA ASN A 291 -3.15 -20.59 1.43
C ASN A 291 -3.43 -20.41 2.94
N LEU A 292 -4.65 -20.02 3.28
CA LEU A 292 -5.13 -19.94 4.67
C LEU A 292 -6.30 -20.91 4.96
N GLY A 293 -6.60 -21.80 4.03
CA GLY A 293 -7.68 -22.77 4.18
C GLY A 293 -7.53 -23.68 5.40
N MET A 294 -6.30 -24.04 5.76
CA MET A 294 -5.99 -24.83 6.96
C MET A 294 -6.37 -24.13 8.28
N TYR A 295 -6.49 -22.80 8.27
CA TYR A 295 -6.93 -22.00 9.42
C TYR A 295 -8.44 -21.74 9.41
N GLY A 296 -9.19 -22.35 8.48
CA GLY A 296 -10.64 -22.18 8.37
C GLY A 296 -11.09 -20.92 7.64
N VAL A 297 -10.17 -20.18 7.04
CA VAL A 297 -10.47 -18.95 6.28
C VAL A 297 -11.15 -19.31 4.98
N GLU A 298 -12.30 -18.75 4.70
CA GLU A 298 -13.10 -19.04 3.51
C GLU A 298 -12.58 -18.30 2.28
N PHE A 299 -12.34 -17.00 2.42
CA PHE A 299 -11.62 -16.20 1.43
C PHE A 299 -10.95 -14.99 2.11
N PHE A 300 -9.95 -14.41 1.46
CA PHE A 300 -9.27 -13.19 1.89
C PHE A 300 -8.64 -12.49 0.68
N ILE A 301 -8.31 -11.22 0.84
CA ILE A 301 -7.68 -10.39 -0.19
C ILE A 301 -6.19 -10.31 0.13
N PRO A 302 -5.30 -10.95 -0.67
CA PRO A 302 -3.87 -10.91 -0.43
C PRO A 302 -3.24 -9.62 -0.92
N ILE A 303 -2.14 -9.21 -0.30
CA ILE A 303 -1.29 -8.13 -0.79
C ILE A 303 -0.23 -8.73 -1.71
N ILE A 304 -0.01 -8.11 -2.86
CA ILE A 304 0.96 -8.56 -3.86
C ILE A 304 2.36 -8.59 -3.26
N ASN A 305 3.12 -9.67 -3.54
CA ASN A 305 4.51 -9.82 -3.13
C ASN A 305 5.43 -9.17 -4.19
N PRO A 306 6.02 -7.99 -3.93
CA PRO A 306 6.85 -7.34 -4.95
C PRO A 306 8.09 -8.18 -5.30
N PRO A 307 8.54 -8.19 -6.55
CA PRO A 307 8.13 -7.37 -7.70
C PRO A 307 7.05 -7.99 -8.60
N GLU A 308 6.34 -9.02 -8.15
CA GLU A 308 5.34 -9.76 -8.90
C GLU A 308 4.13 -8.88 -9.28
N ALA A 309 3.48 -9.19 -10.42
CA ALA A 309 2.29 -8.50 -10.88
C ALA A 309 1.01 -8.93 -10.15
N ALA A 310 0.98 -10.14 -9.60
CA ALA A 310 -0.21 -10.71 -8.97
C ALA A 310 0.10 -11.80 -7.93
N ILE A 311 -0.90 -12.10 -7.10
CA ILE A 311 -0.86 -13.12 -6.05
C ILE A 311 -2.21 -13.83 -5.96
N LEU A 312 -2.21 -15.14 -5.77
CA LEU A 312 -3.41 -15.95 -5.59
C LEU A 312 -3.59 -16.35 -4.13
N ALA A 313 -4.72 -15.99 -3.54
CA ALA A 313 -5.16 -16.47 -2.24
C ALA A 313 -6.09 -17.67 -2.38
N VAL A 314 -5.93 -18.63 -1.47
CA VAL A 314 -6.66 -19.90 -1.44
C VAL A 314 -7.38 -20.03 -0.11
N GLY A 315 -8.71 -20.21 -0.17
CA GLY A 315 -9.56 -20.45 0.98
C GLY A 315 -9.69 -21.93 1.35
N ARG A 316 -10.49 -22.19 2.39
CA ARG A 316 -10.83 -23.55 2.80
C ARG A 316 -11.78 -24.20 1.81
N VAL A 317 -11.76 -25.54 1.76
CA VAL A 317 -12.78 -26.34 1.09
C VAL A 317 -14.02 -26.43 1.98
N VAL A 318 -15.20 -26.17 1.41
CA VAL A 318 -16.50 -26.23 2.10
C VAL A 318 -17.46 -27.02 1.22
N GLU A 319 -18.19 -27.97 1.80
CA GLU A 319 -19.32 -28.61 1.11
C GLU A 319 -20.47 -27.62 0.97
N LYS A 320 -20.89 -27.32 -0.26
CA LYS A 320 -21.97 -26.39 -0.57
C LYS A 320 -23.02 -27.02 -1.50
N PRO A 321 -24.30 -26.69 -1.36
CA PRO A 321 -25.31 -27.03 -2.35
C PRO A 321 -25.07 -26.15 -3.60
N VAL A 322 -24.84 -26.77 -4.74
CA VAL A 322 -24.66 -26.12 -6.04
C VAL A 322 -25.64 -26.67 -7.05
N VAL A 323 -25.97 -25.86 -8.06
CA VAL A 323 -26.85 -26.32 -9.14
C VAL A 323 -25.99 -26.88 -10.28
N VAL A 324 -26.15 -28.15 -10.58
CA VAL A 324 -25.51 -28.86 -11.69
C VAL A 324 -26.60 -29.47 -12.56
N ASP A 325 -26.64 -29.11 -13.84
CA ASP A 325 -27.64 -29.59 -14.81
C ASP A 325 -29.10 -29.48 -14.30
N GLY A 326 -29.41 -28.40 -13.60
CA GLY A 326 -30.74 -28.11 -13.04
C GLY A 326 -31.06 -28.90 -11.76
N LYS A 327 -30.14 -29.64 -11.17
CA LYS A 327 -30.28 -30.37 -9.90
C LYS A 327 -29.38 -29.78 -8.84
N ILE A 328 -29.82 -29.87 -7.57
CA ILE A 328 -29.01 -29.51 -6.43
C ILE A 328 -28.09 -30.68 -6.08
N GLU A 329 -26.79 -30.43 -6.11
CA GLU A 329 -25.78 -31.38 -5.67
C GLU A 329 -24.94 -30.78 -4.56
N ILE A 330 -24.44 -31.59 -3.63
CA ILE A 330 -23.47 -31.16 -2.64
C ILE A 330 -22.08 -31.36 -3.24
N LYS A 331 -21.31 -30.26 -3.33
CA LYS A 331 -19.96 -30.30 -3.87
C LYS A 331 -18.96 -29.61 -2.95
N PRO A 332 -17.72 -30.11 -2.90
CA PRO A 332 -16.62 -29.42 -2.22
C PRO A 332 -16.20 -28.21 -3.05
N MET A 333 -16.45 -27.03 -2.52
CA MET A 333 -16.17 -25.76 -3.16
C MET A 333 -15.06 -25.03 -2.43
N MET A 334 -14.26 -24.27 -3.16
CA MET A 334 -13.14 -23.48 -2.64
C MET A 334 -13.15 -22.10 -3.30
N MET A 335 -12.86 -21.05 -2.51
CA MET A 335 -12.72 -19.70 -3.03
C MET A 335 -11.28 -19.42 -3.40
N LEU A 336 -11.09 -18.87 -4.61
CA LEU A 336 -9.82 -18.33 -5.09
C LEU A 336 -9.94 -16.82 -5.24
N SER A 337 -8.99 -16.06 -4.69
CA SER A 337 -8.93 -14.60 -4.79
C SER A 337 -7.62 -14.19 -5.43
N LEU A 338 -7.67 -13.59 -6.61
CA LEU A 338 -6.51 -13.07 -7.33
C LEU A 338 -6.41 -11.55 -7.12
N SER A 339 -5.39 -11.11 -6.40
CA SER A 339 -5.02 -9.68 -6.34
C SER A 339 -3.94 -9.39 -7.38
N TYR A 340 -4.06 -8.27 -8.09
CA TYR A 340 -3.15 -7.88 -9.16
C TYR A 340 -2.90 -6.36 -9.15
N ASP A 341 -1.75 -5.96 -9.69
CA ASP A 341 -1.39 -4.55 -9.89
C ASP A 341 -2.15 -4.00 -11.12
N HIS A 342 -3.10 -3.10 -10.87
CA HIS A 342 -3.97 -2.55 -11.92
C HIS A 342 -3.24 -1.61 -12.89
N ARG A 343 -1.96 -1.34 -12.67
CA ARG A 343 -1.09 -0.65 -13.64
C ARG A 343 -0.56 -1.59 -14.73
N ILE A 344 -0.55 -2.91 -14.45
CA ILE A 344 -0.03 -3.96 -15.34
C ILE A 344 -1.18 -4.72 -15.97
N VAL A 345 -2.17 -5.09 -15.16
CA VAL A 345 -3.24 -6.02 -15.54
C VAL A 345 -4.59 -5.35 -15.34
N ASP A 346 -5.42 -5.40 -16.38
CA ASP A 346 -6.82 -4.98 -16.32
C ASP A 346 -7.73 -6.10 -15.81
N GLY A 347 -9.00 -5.75 -15.50
CA GLY A 347 -9.97 -6.69 -14.95
C GLY A 347 -10.29 -7.88 -15.85
N ALA A 348 -10.38 -7.70 -17.17
CA ALA A 348 -10.72 -8.76 -18.11
C ALA A 348 -9.60 -9.83 -18.19
N PRO A 349 -8.31 -9.51 -18.44
CA PRO A 349 -7.21 -10.48 -18.39
C PRO A 349 -7.10 -11.18 -17.04
N ALA A 350 -7.33 -10.48 -15.92
CA ALA A 350 -7.31 -11.08 -14.59
C ALA A 350 -8.44 -12.11 -14.40
N GLY A 351 -9.66 -11.79 -14.89
CA GLY A 351 -10.80 -12.70 -14.87
C GLY A 351 -10.58 -13.94 -15.75
N GLU A 352 -10.04 -13.75 -16.96
CA GLU A 352 -9.72 -14.84 -17.90
C GLU A 352 -8.64 -15.78 -17.30
N PHE A 353 -7.58 -15.20 -16.74
CA PHE A 353 -6.54 -16.00 -16.05
C PHE A 353 -7.13 -16.82 -14.90
N LEU A 354 -7.94 -16.18 -14.02
CA LEU A 354 -8.53 -16.89 -12.89
C LEU A 354 -9.51 -17.97 -13.34
N THR A 355 -10.26 -17.73 -14.43
CA THR A 355 -11.11 -18.75 -15.10
C THR A 355 -10.27 -19.92 -15.58
N LYS A 356 -9.11 -19.67 -16.19
CA LYS A 356 -8.20 -20.72 -16.63
C LYS A 356 -7.65 -21.54 -15.48
N VAL A 357 -7.25 -20.88 -14.37
CA VAL A 357 -6.84 -21.57 -13.14
C VAL A 357 -7.97 -22.44 -12.60
N LYS A 358 -9.19 -21.90 -12.52
CA LYS A 358 -10.41 -22.63 -12.13
C LYS A 358 -10.59 -23.88 -12.98
N GLU A 359 -10.58 -23.73 -14.29
CA GLU A 359 -10.71 -24.86 -15.23
C GLU A 359 -9.59 -25.91 -15.04
N GLY A 360 -8.35 -25.45 -14.80
CA GLY A 360 -7.21 -26.31 -14.52
C GLY A 360 -7.39 -27.16 -13.26
N VAL A 361 -8.03 -26.62 -12.23
CA VAL A 361 -8.36 -27.35 -10.98
C VAL A 361 -9.56 -28.29 -11.18
N GLU A 362 -10.63 -27.81 -11.81
CA GLU A 362 -11.88 -28.57 -12.02
C GLU A 362 -11.73 -29.71 -13.02
N LYS A 363 -10.82 -29.57 -13.99
CA LYS A 363 -10.59 -30.57 -15.05
C LYS A 363 -9.30 -31.36 -14.86
N ILE A 364 -8.61 -31.20 -13.71
CA ILE A 364 -7.32 -31.86 -13.49
C ILE A 364 -7.45 -33.38 -13.65
N GLU A 365 -6.60 -33.94 -14.49
CA GLU A 365 -6.50 -35.35 -14.77
C GLU A 365 -5.04 -35.79 -14.61
N LEU A 366 -4.83 -37.09 -14.44
CA LEU A 366 -3.50 -37.66 -14.47
C LEU A 366 -2.91 -37.45 -15.87
N GLU A 367 -1.83 -36.67 -15.94
CA GLU A 367 -0.99 -36.69 -17.13
C GLU A 367 -0.39 -38.09 -17.19
N GLY A 368 -0.78 -38.87 -18.23
CA GLY A 368 -0.38 -40.24 -18.45
C GLY A 368 1.13 -40.41 -18.67
#